data_1b1dcff1d3ee3d75b4e8dc543a70e796
#
_entry.id   1b1dcff1d3ee3d75b4e8dc543a70e796
#
_cell.length_a   1.000
_cell.length_b   1.000
_cell.length_c   1.000
_cell.angle_alpha   90.00
_cell.angle_beta   90.00
_cell.angle_gamma   90.00
#
_symmetry.space_group_name_H-M   'P 1'
#
loop_
_entity.id
_entity.type
_entity.pdbx_description
1 polymer ?
#
loop_
_entity_poly.entity_id
_entity_poly.type
_entity_poly.pdbx_seq_one_letter_code
_entity_poly.pdbx_strand_id
1 'polypeptide(L)'
;MRLVIAALAMLTAATGAFAQTAAPPAAAPAAPPFATTKVEGTENVYIFRYQNHQSIFIVTPAGVIATDPISYGRPQAAVTYVEEIRKITKAPIKYLIYSHHHYDHIAGGQPFKDAGAVVVAHKQATARLKSLKGKDVVIPTQSVDNKRSITLGGTTLELHFTGRNHSDSTLVMFLPKEKIIFAVDFNSLGGVPSRLGVNDSYPTEWEASLKRTLALKWERQIPGHPGPGGRLGTRQDMEQQLAFMTALSDEVKKASDAGKCFSPADKEVTLQQFSTMTGFEANLPWNIHRWCSYWGRGI
;
A
#
# COMPACT_ATOMS: atom_id res chain seq x y z
N MET A 1 -101.68 6.66 -4.66
CA MET A 1 -100.96 7.74 -3.95
C MET A 1 -99.60 7.14 -3.55
N ARG A 2 -98.58 7.36 -4.35
CA ARG A 2 -97.21 6.84 -4.08
C ARG A 2 -96.31 8.05 -3.83
N LEU A 3 -95.77 8.14 -2.63
CA LEU A 3 -94.76 9.18 -2.23
C LEU A 3 -93.40 8.77 -2.84
N VAL A 4 -92.75 9.73 -3.53
CA VAL A 4 -91.37 9.61 -3.99
C VAL A 4 -90.56 10.46 -3.04
N ILE A 5 -89.65 9.80 -2.33
CA ILE A 5 -88.64 10.49 -1.47
C ILE A 5 -87.36 10.67 -2.30
N ALA A 6 -87.02 11.92 -2.57
CA ALA A 6 -85.74 12.23 -3.21
C ALA A 6 -84.62 12.30 -2.15
N ALA A 7 -83.60 11.46 -2.27
CA ALA A 7 -82.40 11.53 -1.43
C ALA A 7 -81.34 12.42 -2.09
N LEU A 8 -80.94 13.48 -1.37
CA LEU A 8 -79.90 14.42 -1.78
C LEU A 8 -78.56 13.87 -1.31
N ALA A 9 -77.71 13.46 -2.25
CA ALA A 9 -76.34 13.04 -1.95
C ALA A 9 -75.41 14.25 -1.92
N MET A 10 -74.82 14.53 -0.74
CA MET A 10 -73.72 15.53 -0.61
C MET A 10 -72.39 14.86 -1.00
N LEU A 11 -71.77 15.39 -2.06
CA LEU A 11 -70.41 15.06 -2.42
C LEU A 11 -69.43 15.92 -1.59
N THR A 12 -68.69 15.34 -0.66
CA THR A 12 -67.58 15.99 0.02
C THR A 12 -66.31 15.81 -0.81
N ALA A 13 -65.79 16.87 -1.38
CA ALA A 13 -64.49 16.90 -2.05
C ALA A 13 -63.38 16.86 -1.01
N ALA A 14 -62.68 15.73 -0.89
CA ALA A 14 -61.45 15.67 -0.10
C ALA A 14 -60.27 16.23 -0.92
N THR A 15 -59.77 17.40 -0.56
CA THR A 15 -58.53 17.96 -1.11
C THR A 15 -57.33 17.21 -0.48
N GLY A 16 -56.78 16.25 -1.18
CA GLY A 16 -55.52 15.60 -0.80
C GLY A 16 -54.36 16.55 -0.96
N ALA A 17 -53.74 16.97 0.15
CA ALA A 17 -52.48 17.69 0.15
C ALA A 17 -51.35 16.67 -0.19
N PHE A 18 -50.82 16.76 -1.40
CA PHE A 18 -49.58 16.04 -1.76
C PHE A 18 -48.45 16.65 -0.98
N ALA A 19 -47.92 15.91 0.02
CA ALA A 19 -46.66 16.25 0.66
C ALA A 19 -45.52 16.14 -0.36
N GLN A 20 -44.95 17.26 -0.72
CA GLN A 20 -43.79 17.34 -1.59
C GLN A 20 -42.58 16.78 -0.80
N THR A 21 -42.17 15.56 -1.10
CA THR A 21 -40.96 14.98 -0.51
C THR A 21 -39.76 15.80 -0.98
N ALA A 22 -39.08 16.41 -0.03
CA ALA A 22 -37.85 17.17 -0.30
C ALA A 22 -36.84 16.24 -1.00
N ALA A 23 -36.22 16.69 -2.10
CA ALA A 23 -35.18 15.97 -2.78
C ALA A 23 -34.04 15.68 -1.79
N PRO A 24 -33.45 14.48 -1.84
CA PRO A 24 -32.29 14.17 -1.00
C PRO A 24 -31.18 15.21 -1.23
N PRO A 25 -30.43 15.60 -0.18
CA PRO A 25 -29.36 16.57 -0.33
C PRO A 25 -28.35 16.06 -1.37
N ALA A 26 -27.87 16.95 -2.22
CA ALA A 26 -26.87 16.63 -3.24
C ALA A 26 -25.65 15.98 -2.57
N ALA A 27 -25.21 14.84 -3.09
CA ALA A 27 -24.03 14.16 -2.58
C ALA A 27 -22.83 15.12 -2.61
N ALA A 28 -22.07 15.17 -1.53
CA ALA A 28 -20.86 15.98 -1.47
C ALA A 28 -19.93 15.59 -2.65
N PRO A 29 -19.21 16.54 -3.27
CA PRO A 29 -18.29 16.24 -4.36
C PRO A 29 -17.32 15.16 -3.94
N ALA A 30 -17.14 14.14 -4.78
CA ALA A 30 -16.17 13.08 -4.51
C ALA A 30 -14.77 13.71 -4.32
N ALA A 31 -14.04 13.27 -3.30
CA ALA A 31 -12.68 13.73 -3.08
C ALA A 31 -11.82 13.43 -4.34
N PRO A 32 -10.88 14.31 -4.72
CA PRO A 32 -10.05 14.08 -5.90
C PRO A 32 -9.30 12.75 -5.79
N PRO A 33 -9.12 12.02 -6.92
CA PRO A 33 -8.51 10.70 -6.90
C PRO A 33 -7.05 10.73 -6.46
N PHE A 34 -6.41 11.89 -6.47
CA PHE A 34 -5.01 12.07 -6.07
C PHE A 34 -4.84 13.24 -5.10
N ALA A 35 -3.72 13.22 -4.40
CA ALA A 35 -3.26 14.33 -3.57
C ALA A 35 -1.73 14.34 -3.51
N THR A 36 -1.15 15.53 -3.41
CA THR A 36 0.27 15.74 -3.15
C THR A 36 0.40 16.49 -1.84
N THR A 37 1.12 15.90 -0.88
CA THR A 37 1.27 16.46 0.47
C THR A 37 2.74 16.50 0.86
N LYS A 38 3.22 17.64 1.34
CA LYS A 38 4.54 17.74 1.95
C LYS A 38 4.54 17.02 3.29
N VAL A 39 5.55 16.19 3.54
CA VAL A 39 5.68 15.47 4.82
C VAL A 39 6.03 16.46 5.91
N GLU A 40 5.21 16.49 6.95
CA GLU A 40 5.42 17.38 8.10
C GLU A 40 6.80 17.19 8.73
N GLY A 41 7.44 18.31 9.13
CA GLY A 41 8.78 18.31 9.70
C GLY A 41 9.89 18.01 8.70
N THR A 42 9.61 17.99 7.39
CA THR A 42 10.62 17.89 6.33
C THR A 42 10.63 19.14 5.44
N GLU A 43 11.78 19.42 4.82
CA GLU A 43 11.88 20.56 3.89
C GLU A 43 11.48 20.20 2.46
N ASN A 44 11.72 18.94 2.05
CA ASN A 44 11.78 18.56 0.65
C ASN A 44 11.18 17.17 0.33
N VAL A 45 10.55 16.51 1.29
CA VAL A 45 9.92 15.19 1.10
C VAL A 45 8.42 15.36 0.91
N TYR A 46 7.88 14.72 -0.12
CA TYR A 46 6.48 14.78 -0.48
C TYR A 46 5.92 13.37 -0.66
N ILE A 47 4.64 13.20 -0.30
CA ILE A 47 3.84 12.01 -0.62
C ILE A 47 2.96 12.37 -1.81
N PHE A 48 3.00 11.56 -2.86
CA PHE A 48 2.01 11.55 -3.92
C PHE A 48 1.10 10.34 -3.72
N ARG A 49 -0.20 10.58 -3.58
CA ARG A 49 -1.24 9.55 -3.47
C ARG A 49 -2.11 9.55 -4.72
N TYR A 50 -2.40 8.38 -5.24
CA TYR A 50 -3.42 8.19 -6.27
C TYR A 50 -4.33 7.02 -5.86
N GLN A 51 -5.60 7.33 -5.56
CA GLN A 51 -6.54 6.40 -4.93
C GLN A 51 -5.95 5.82 -3.62
N ASN A 52 -5.81 4.50 -3.52
CA ASN A 52 -5.29 3.79 -2.36
C ASN A 52 -3.79 3.42 -2.47
N HIS A 53 -3.05 4.01 -3.41
CA HIS A 53 -1.60 3.83 -3.52
C HIS A 53 -0.89 5.15 -3.31
N GLN A 54 0.30 5.11 -2.76
CA GLN A 54 1.13 6.29 -2.57
C GLN A 54 2.60 6.00 -2.81
N SER A 55 3.29 7.05 -3.19
CA SER A 55 4.71 7.11 -3.48
C SER A 55 5.32 8.32 -2.81
N ILE A 56 6.64 8.38 -2.75
CA ILE A 56 7.33 9.58 -2.29
C ILE A 56 8.17 10.20 -3.40
N PHE A 57 8.37 11.51 -3.31
CA PHE A 57 9.41 12.17 -4.07
C PHE A 57 10.15 13.20 -3.22
N ILE A 58 11.41 13.40 -3.55
CA ILE A 58 12.33 14.25 -2.82
C ILE A 58 12.82 15.32 -3.78
N VAL A 59 12.55 16.58 -3.46
CA VAL A 59 12.96 17.73 -4.27
C VAL A 59 14.27 18.28 -3.74
N THR A 60 15.28 18.36 -4.60
CA THR A 60 16.60 18.93 -4.24
C THR A 60 17.03 19.99 -5.26
N PRO A 61 18.00 20.85 -4.95
CA PRO A 61 18.52 21.81 -5.92
C PRO A 61 19.12 21.17 -7.19
N ALA A 62 19.59 19.93 -7.09
CA ALA A 62 20.22 19.20 -8.19
C ALA A 62 19.25 18.31 -8.99
N GLY A 63 17.99 18.20 -8.57
CA GLY A 63 16.98 17.36 -9.20
C GLY A 63 16.03 16.68 -8.23
N VAL A 64 15.17 15.82 -8.77
CA VAL A 64 14.16 15.08 -8.02
C VAL A 64 14.51 13.58 -8.01
N ILE A 65 14.34 12.95 -6.84
CA ILE A 65 14.28 11.50 -6.69
C ILE A 65 12.81 11.14 -6.50
N ALA A 66 12.22 10.37 -7.43
CA ALA A 66 10.86 9.86 -7.35
C ALA A 66 10.87 8.35 -7.11
N THR A 67 9.78 7.82 -6.57
CA THR A 67 9.59 6.39 -6.36
C THR A 67 8.30 5.93 -7.04
N ASP A 68 8.15 4.65 -7.25
CA ASP A 68 6.96 3.91 -7.69
C ASP A 68 5.92 4.71 -8.48
N PRO A 69 5.76 4.48 -9.79
CA PRO A 69 4.81 5.22 -10.64
C PRO A 69 3.33 4.96 -10.34
N ILE A 70 3.01 3.84 -9.67
CA ILE A 70 1.68 3.41 -9.18
C ILE A 70 0.55 3.42 -10.23
N SER A 71 0.83 3.04 -11.49
CA SER A 71 -0.14 3.19 -12.60
C SER A 71 -0.91 1.93 -12.98
N TYR A 72 -0.64 0.76 -12.41
CA TYR A 72 -1.40 -0.46 -12.73
C TYR A 72 -2.89 -0.27 -12.40
N GLY A 73 -3.75 -0.42 -13.40
CA GLY A 73 -5.19 -0.13 -13.27
C GLY A 73 -5.52 1.37 -13.08
N ARG A 74 -4.53 2.25 -13.12
CA ARG A 74 -4.64 3.71 -12.90
C ARG A 74 -3.80 4.47 -13.96
N PRO A 75 -4.16 4.42 -15.25
CA PRO A 75 -3.29 4.85 -16.35
C PRO A 75 -2.86 6.32 -16.28
N GLN A 76 -3.62 7.16 -15.59
CA GLN A 76 -3.29 8.58 -15.40
C GLN A 76 -2.34 8.85 -14.22
N ALA A 77 -2.11 7.87 -13.33
CA ALA A 77 -1.39 8.12 -12.09
C ALA A 77 0.04 8.63 -12.32
N ALA A 78 0.83 7.98 -13.18
CA ALA A 78 2.21 8.38 -13.45
C ALA A 78 2.32 9.75 -14.17
N VAL A 79 1.40 10.04 -15.08
CA VAL A 79 1.34 11.35 -15.77
C VAL A 79 1.03 12.44 -14.75
N THR A 80 -0.03 12.26 -13.97
CA THR A 80 -0.41 13.18 -12.89
C THR A 80 0.73 13.37 -11.89
N TYR A 81 1.44 12.27 -11.55
CA TYR A 81 2.56 12.34 -10.62
C TYR A 81 3.69 13.25 -11.13
N VAL A 82 4.09 13.10 -12.40
CA VAL A 82 5.09 13.97 -13.03
C VAL A 82 4.60 15.42 -13.09
N GLU A 83 3.32 15.65 -13.38
CA GLU A 83 2.72 16.99 -13.38
C GLU A 83 2.74 17.62 -11.98
N GLU A 84 2.40 16.87 -10.94
CA GLU A 84 2.46 17.34 -9.56
C GLU A 84 3.89 17.71 -9.13
N ILE A 85 4.88 16.90 -9.49
CA ILE A 85 6.29 17.26 -9.28
C ILE A 85 6.62 18.59 -9.96
N ARG A 86 6.19 18.78 -11.21
CA ARG A 86 6.47 20.00 -12.00
C ARG A 86 5.78 21.27 -11.50
N LYS A 87 4.67 21.13 -10.73
CA LYS A 87 4.04 22.26 -10.02
C LYS A 87 4.93 22.76 -8.88
N ILE A 88 5.67 21.87 -8.22
CA ILE A 88 6.51 22.17 -7.06
C ILE A 88 7.91 22.64 -7.48
N THR A 89 8.48 22.03 -8.54
CA THR A 89 9.84 22.35 -8.99
C THR A 89 10.02 22.23 -10.50
N LYS A 90 10.95 23.01 -11.05
CA LYS A 90 11.43 22.87 -12.42
C LYS A 90 12.70 22.03 -12.53
N ALA A 91 13.25 21.58 -11.38
CA ALA A 91 14.42 20.72 -11.35
C ALA A 91 14.15 19.39 -12.09
N PRO A 92 15.14 18.82 -12.79
CA PRO A 92 14.96 17.58 -13.56
C PRO A 92 14.70 16.39 -12.64
N ILE A 93 13.84 15.45 -13.08
CA ILE A 93 13.68 14.17 -12.39
C ILE A 93 14.90 13.30 -12.73
N LYS A 94 15.75 13.02 -11.75
CA LYS A 94 17.02 12.28 -11.94
C LYS A 94 16.88 10.79 -11.73
N TYR A 95 16.01 10.38 -10.80
CA TYR A 95 15.84 8.97 -10.46
C TYR A 95 14.36 8.63 -10.33
N LEU A 96 14.02 7.41 -10.77
CA LEU A 96 12.80 6.70 -10.45
C LEU A 96 13.21 5.39 -9.77
N ILE A 97 12.83 5.20 -8.51
CA ILE A 97 13.24 4.04 -7.72
C ILE A 97 12.03 3.15 -7.49
N TYR A 98 12.15 1.89 -7.87
CA TYR A 98 11.12 0.88 -7.61
C TYR A 98 11.31 0.25 -6.23
N SER A 99 10.23 0.20 -5.45
CA SER A 99 10.25 -0.43 -4.14
C SER A 99 10.43 -1.95 -4.24
N HIS A 100 9.69 -2.60 -5.11
CA HIS A 100 9.75 -4.05 -5.37
C HIS A 100 9.23 -4.33 -6.79
N HIS A 101 8.94 -5.58 -7.17
CA HIS A 101 8.58 -5.92 -8.54
C HIS A 101 7.08 -5.97 -8.85
N HIS A 102 6.19 -5.74 -7.89
CA HIS A 102 4.74 -5.83 -8.12
C HIS A 102 4.23 -4.66 -8.96
N TYR A 103 3.38 -4.97 -9.94
CA TYR A 103 2.96 -4.03 -10.98
C TYR A 103 2.10 -2.89 -10.46
N ASP A 104 1.34 -3.09 -9.39
CA ASP A 104 0.51 -2.06 -8.79
C ASP A 104 1.33 -0.89 -8.22
N HIS A 105 2.61 -1.10 -7.97
CA HIS A 105 3.57 -0.06 -7.60
C HIS A 105 4.40 0.43 -8.78
N ILE A 106 4.92 -0.44 -9.62
CA ILE A 106 5.97 -0.07 -10.58
C ILE A 106 5.51 0.11 -12.03
N ALA A 107 4.26 -0.22 -12.39
CA ALA A 107 3.76 0.03 -13.74
C ALA A 107 3.61 1.54 -14.01
N GLY A 108 3.80 1.93 -15.28
CA GLY A 108 3.65 3.31 -15.76
C GLY A 108 4.91 4.16 -15.61
N GLY A 109 6.09 3.57 -15.59
CA GLY A 109 7.36 4.32 -15.46
C GLY A 109 7.74 5.19 -16.67
N GLN A 110 7.05 5.09 -17.81
CA GLN A 110 7.44 5.76 -19.05
C GLN A 110 7.49 7.30 -18.96
N PRO A 111 6.52 8.02 -18.35
CA PRO A 111 6.60 9.47 -18.18
C PRO A 111 7.83 9.95 -17.42
N PHE A 112 8.30 9.16 -16.45
CA PHE A 112 9.53 9.46 -15.71
C PHE A 112 10.78 9.24 -16.58
N LYS A 113 10.81 8.15 -17.36
CA LYS A 113 11.89 7.86 -18.29
C LYS A 113 11.99 8.96 -19.36
N ASP A 114 10.87 9.41 -19.91
CA ASP A 114 10.80 10.50 -20.88
C ASP A 114 11.25 11.83 -20.28
N ALA A 115 11.06 12.02 -18.98
CA ALA A 115 11.59 13.15 -18.23
C ALA A 115 13.08 13.04 -17.91
N GLY A 116 13.76 11.95 -18.33
CA GLY A 116 15.19 11.74 -18.17
C GLY A 116 15.60 10.97 -16.91
N ALA A 117 14.64 10.37 -16.18
CA ALA A 117 14.95 9.63 -14.97
C ALA A 117 15.71 8.32 -15.25
N VAL A 118 16.74 8.05 -14.44
CA VAL A 118 17.38 6.74 -14.35
C VAL A 118 16.53 5.83 -13.47
N VAL A 119 16.12 4.68 -13.99
CA VAL A 119 15.31 3.72 -13.24
C VAL A 119 16.21 2.77 -12.46
N VAL A 120 15.96 2.68 -11.14
CA VAL A 120 16.73 1.90 -10.17
C VAL A 120 15.81 0.91 -9.46
N ALA A 121 16.24 -0.35 -9.30
CA ALA A 121 15.52 -1.36 -8.53
C ALA A 121 16.48 -2.36 -7.89
N HIS A 122 15.95 -3.22 -7.02
CA HIS A 122 16.72 -4.39 -6.56
C HIS A 122 17.07 -5.31 -7.74
N LYS A 123 18.23 -5.97 -7.69
CA LYS A 123 18.71 -6.83 -8.78
C LYS A 123 17.72 -7.96 -9.14
N GLN A 124 17.05 -8.54 -8.15
CA GLN A 124 16.03 -9.59 -8.38
C GLN A 124 14.78 -9.02 -9.07
N ALA A 125 14.32 -7.81 -8.69
CA ALA A 125 13.25 -7.13 -9.41
C ALA A 125 13.64 -6.94 -10.88
N THR A 126 14.84 -6.42 -11.15
CA THR A 126 15.34 -6.21 -12.52
C THR A 126 15.37 -7.51 -13.33
N ALA A 127 15.85 -8.61 -12.74
CA ALA A 127 15.90 -9.93 -13.40
C ALA A 127 14.50 -10.46 -13.71
N ARG A 128 13.58 -10.37 -12.73
CA ARG A 128 12.18 -10.80 -12.86
C ARG A 128 11.44 -10.00 -13.93
N LEU A 129 11.58 -8.69 -13.94
CA LEU A 129 10.93 -7.82 -14.92
C LEU A 129 11.43 -8.06 -16.35
N LYS A 130 12.71 -8.35 -16.53
CA LYS A 130 13.28 -8.78 -17.83
C LYS A 130 12.66 -10.09 -18.30
N SER A 131 12.44 -11.05 -17.41
CA SER A 131 11.84 -12.35 -17.71
C SER A 131 10.36 -12.26 -18.04
N LEU A 132 9.58 -11.51 -17.23
CA LEU A 132 8.13 -11.40 -17.37
C LEU A 132 7.69 -10.58 -18.60
N LYS A 133 8.54 -9.66 -19.08
CA LYS A 133 8.25 -8.77 -20.21
C LYS A 133 6.90 -8.06 -20.09
N GLY A 134 6.55 -7.67 -18.84
CA GLY A 134 5.28 -6.99 -18.54
C GLY A 134 5.12 -5.72 -19.36
N LYS A 135 3.92 -5.48 -19.85
CA LYS A 135 3.57 -4.22 -20.49
C LYS A 135 3.59 -3.09 -19.47
N ASP A 136 3.87 -1.88 -19.92
CA ASP A 136 3.86 -0.65 -19.12
C ASP A 136 4.88 -0.58 -17.96
N VAL A 137 5.86 -1.47 -17.96
CA VAL A 137 6.96 -1.45 -16.98
C VAL A 137 8.27 -1.05 -17.67
N VAL A 138 8.90 0.00 -17.19
CA VAL A 138 10.23 0.38 -17.63
C VAL A 138 11.26 -0.50 -16.91
N ILE A 139 12.06 -1.22 -17.69
CA ILE A 139 13.11 -2.09 -17.14
C ILE A 139 14.19 -1.23 -16.48
N PRO A 140 14.53 -1.48 -15.20
CA PRO A 140 15.58 -0.74 -14.51
C PRO A 140 16.94 -0.85 -15.22
N THR A 141 17.65 0.27 -15.31
CA THR A 141 18.99 0.33 -15.90
C THR A 141 20.10 0.28 -14.85
N GLN A 142 19.76 0.51 -13.59
CA GLN A 142 20.67 0.38 -12.46
C GLN A 142 20.05 -0.53 -11.39
N SER A 143 20.92 -1.34 -10.78
CA SER A 143 20.47 -2.29 -9.75
C SER A 143 21.11 -2.02 -8.40
N VAL A 144 20.36 -2.40 -7.36
CA VAL A 144 20.80 -2.46 -5.96
C VAL A 144 20.97 -3.94 -5.59
N ASP A 145 22.01 -4.28 -4.89
CA ASP A 145 22.19 -5.59 -4.24
C ASP A 145 21.70 -5.50 -2.78
N ASN A 146 22.61 -5.37 -1.84
CA ASN A 146 22.25 -5.31 -0.42
C ASN A 146 21.94 -3.88 0.05
N LYS A 147 22.76 -2.91 -0.36
CA LYS A 147 22.62 -1.50 0.02
C LYS A 147 23.18 -0.60 -1.07
N ARG A 148 22.52 0.55 -1.24
CA ARG A 148 23.00 1.65 -2.07
C ARG A 148 22.58 2.98 -1.47
N SER A 149 23.48 3.97 -1.47
CA SER A 149 23.12 5.35 -1.16
C SER A 149 23.09 6.19 -2.43
N ILE A 150 22.05 7.02 -2.57
CA ILE A 150 21.91 8.04 -3.62
C ILE A 150 21.92 9.38 -2.93
N THR A 151 22.97 10.17 -3.20
CA THR A 151 23.06 11.56 -2.72
C THR A 151 22.82 12.50 -3.88
N LEU A 152 21.84 13.39 -3.76
CA LEU A 152 21.46 14.36 -4.76
C LEU A 152 21.19 15.72 -4.09
N GLY A 153 21.88 16.78 -4.48
CA GLY A 153 21.68 18.14 -3.97
C GLY A 153 21.69 18.26 -2.46
N GLY A 154 22.56 17.50 -1.78
CA GLY A 154 22.70 17.49 -0.32
C GLY A 154 21.77 16.56 0.45
N THR A 155 20.81 15.90 -0.23
CA THR A 155 19.92 14.90 0.39
C THR A 155 20.42 13.50 0.06
N THR A 156 20.51 12.63 1.07
CA THR A 156 20.87 11.22 0.91
C THR A 156 19.66 10.34 1.14
N LEU A 157 19.38 9.46 0.18
CA LEU A 157 18.42 8.37 0.28
C LEU A 157 19.18 7.04 0.27
N GLU A 158 19.02 6.25 1.31
CA GLU A 158 19.61 4.92 1.41
C GLU A 158 18.57 3.86 0.99
N LEU A 159 18.96 2.98 0.10
CA LEU A 159 18.18 1.85 -0.39
C LEU A 159 18.70 0.58 0.29
N HIS A 160 17.89 -0.07 1.11
CA HIS A 160 18.28 -1.26 1.86
C HIS A 160 17.48 -2.49 1.42
N PHE A 161 18.13 -3.52 0.96
CA PHE A 161 17.54 -4.84 0.86
C PHE A 161 17.65 -5.53 2.22
N THR A 162 16.55 -5.56 2.96
CA THR A 162 16.51 -6.14 4.31
C THR A 162 16.22 -7.65 4.30
N GLY A 163 16.26 -8.29 3.13
CA GLY A 163 15.95 -9.69 2.91
C GLY A 163 14.57 -9.88 2.26
N ARG A 164 14.27 -11.11 1.87
CA ARG A 164 12.97 -11.47 1.33
C ARG A 164 11.88 -11.27 2.39
N ASN A 165 10.70 -10.82 1.98
CA ASN A 165 9.60 -10.50 2.87
C ASN A 165 8.27 -10.65 2.13
N HIS A 166 7.47 -9.57 1.96
CA HIS A 166 6.32 -9.50 1.06
C HIS A 166 6.70 -9.88 -0.40
N SER A 167 7.92 -9.55 -0.81
CA SER A 167 8.50 -9.98 -2.08
C SER A 167 9.99 -10.33 -1.91
N ASP A 168 10.61 -10.91 -2.95
CA ASP A 168 12.05 -11.21 -2.97
C ASP A 168 12.93 -10.01 -3.36
N SER A 169 12.34 -8.85 -3.54
CA SER A 169 13.03 -7.69 -4.12
C SER A 169 12.69 -6.36 -3.44
N THR A 170 12.06 -6.39 -2.28
CA THR A 170 11.65 -5.17 -1.57
C THR A 170 12.85 -4.39 -1.06
N LEU A 171 12.93 -3.12 -1.45
CA LEU A 171 13.86 -2.12 -0.93
C LEU A 171 13.16 -1.26 0.11
N VAL A 172 13.70 -1.21 1.31
CA VAL A 172 13.37 -0.18 2.30
C VAL A 172 14.18 1.06 1.96
N MET A 173 13.50 2.16 1.70
CA MET A 173 14.13 3.43 1.36
C MET A 173 14.19 4.29 2.62
N PHE A 174 15.39 4.65 3.06
CA PHE A 174 15.63 5.36 4.31
C PHE A 174 16.23 6.75 4.07
N LEU A 175 15.63 7.76 4.65
CA LEU A 175 16.07 9.15 4.72
C LEU A 175 16.68 9.38 6.11
N PRO A 176 18.01 9.26 6.28
CA PRO A 176 18.64 9.29 7.60
C PRO A 176 18.48 10.62 8.36
N LYS A 177 18.54 11.76 7.63
CA LYS A 177 18.37 13.09 8.20
C LYS A 177 16.95 13.29 8.75
N GLU A 178 15.94 12.88 7.98
CA GLU A 178 14.53 13.01 8.31
C GLU A 178 14.04 11.90 9.25
N LYS A 179 14.83 10.85 9.43
CA LYS A 179 14.48 9.63 10.17
C LYS A 179 13.19 8.99 9.66
N ILE A 180 13.01 8.99 8.35
CA ILE A 180 11.82 8.46 7.68
C ILE A 180 12.23 7.25 6.83
N ILE A 181 11.42 6.18 6.89
CA ILE A 181 11.47 5.11 5.88
C ILE A 181 10.25 5.18 4.97
N PHE A 182 10.45 4.87 3.69
CA PHE A 182 9.39 4.47 2.77
C PHE A 182 9.50 2.96 2.61
N ALA A 183 8.52 2.25 3.16
CA ALA A 183 8.51 0.80 3.24
C ALA A 183 7.17 0.29 2.71
N VAL A 184 7.21 -0.22 1.48
CA VAL A 184 6.04 -0.57 0.68
C VAL A 184 5.65 -2.02 0.93
N ASP A 185 4.39 -2.24 1.31
CA ASP A 185 3.65 -3.50 1.41
C ASP A 185 4.15 -4.54 2.43
N PHE A 186 5.32 -4.37 3.01
CA PHE A 186 5.81 -5.36 3.96
C PHE A 186 5.54 -5.01 5.44
N ASN A 187 4.85 -3.90 5.70
CA ASN A 187 4.30 -3.56 7.01
C ASN A 187 2.90 -2.96 6.88
N SER A 188 1.89 -3.70 7.31
CA SER A 188 0.49 -3.27 7.34
C SER A 188 0.24 -2.50 8.61
N LEU A 189 0.08 -1.16 8.54
CA LEU A 189 -0.05 -0.31 9.72
C LEU A 189 -1.28 -0.68 10.58
N GLY A 190 -1.05 -1.33 11.72
CA GLY A 190 -2.10 -1.79 12.62
C GLY A 190 -3.02 -2.87 12.04
N GLY A 191 -2.64 -3.51 10.93
CA GLY A 191 -3.45 -4.52 10.25
C GLY A 191 -2.74 -5.85 10.06
N VAL A 192 -3.53 -6.89 9.81
CA VAL A 192 -3.03 -8.20 9.38
C VAL A 192 -2.74 -8.15 7.88
N PRO A 193 -1.60 -8.67 7.41
CA PRO A 193 -1.28 -8.69 5.99
C PRO A 193 -2.42 -9.27 5.15
N SER A 194 -2.77 -8.56 4.08
CA SER A 194 -3.90 -8.94 3.23
C SER A 194 -3.61 -10.24 2.46
N ARG A 195 -4.68 -10.86 1.95
CA ARG A 195 -4.56 -12.02 1.05
C ARG A 195 -3.55 -11.80 -0.08
N LEU A 196 -3.61 -10.65 -0.75
CA LEU A 196 -2.66 -10.33 -1.84
C LEU A 196 -1.25 -10.12 -1.31
N GLY A 197 -1.12 -9.56 -0.11
CA GLY A 197 0.18 -9.31 0.53
C GLY A 197 0.93 -10.56 0.96
N VAL A 198 0.27 -11.71 1.10
CA VAL A 198 0.92 -12.95 1.56
C VAL A 198 1.13 -14.00 0.47
N ASN A 199 0.51 -13.86 -0.71
CA ASN A 199 0.49 -14.92 -1.72
C ASN A 199 1.87 -15.44 -2.13
N ASP A 200 2.81 -14.55 -2.38
CA ASP A 200 4.19 -14.86 -2.82
C ASP A 200 5.25 -14.47 -1.76
N SER A 201 4.80 -14.26 -0.52
CA SER A 201 5.65 -13.84 0.60
C SER A 201 6.57 -14.96 1.10
N TYR A 202 7.56 -14.58 1.89
CA TYR A 202 8.62 -15.42 2.46
C TYR A 202 8.54 -15.43 4.00
N PRO A 203 7.72 -16.28 4.63
CA PRO A 203 7.32 -16.21 6.04
C PRO A 203 8.44 -15.88 7.03
N THR A 204 9.36 -16.82 7.32
CA THR A 204 10.41 -16.60 8.33
C THR A 204 11.44 -15.55 7.94
N GLU A 205 11.68 -15.39 6.62
CA GLU A 205 12.56 -14.33 6.13
C GLU A 205 11.92 -12.94 6.27
N TRP A 206 10.58 -12.88 6.21
CA TRP A 206 9.86 -11.63 6.46
C TRP A 206 10.05 -11.16 7.91
N GLU A 207 9.94 -12.06 8.89
CA GLU A 207 10.26 -11.73 10.28
C GLU A 207 11.69 -11.20 10.42
N ALA A 208 12.66 -11.86 9.79
CA ALA A 208 14.05 -11.42 9.80
C ALA A 208 14.23 -10.05 9.12
N SER A 209 13.48 -9.78 8.05
CA SER A 209 13.46 -8.51 7.34
C SER A 209 12.89 -7.37 8.21
N LEU A 210 11.79 -7.61 8.94
CA LEU A 210 11.23 -6.66 9.90
C LEU A 210 12.24 -6.32 11.01
N LYS A 211 12.91 -7.33 11.60
CA LYS A 211 13.96 -7.15 12.62
C LYS A 211 15.12 -6.29 12.10
N ARG A 212 15.60 -6.54 10.87
CA ARG A 212 16.66 -5.72 10.25
C ARG A 212 16.18 -4.30 9.97
N THR A 213 14.93 -4.09 9.57
CA THR A 213 14.36 -2.76 9.36
C THR A 213 14.21 -2.01 10.68
N LEU A 214 13.78 -2.68 11.74
CA LEU A 214 13.72 -2.11 13.09
C LEU A 214 15.11 -1.74 13.64
N ALA A 215 16.19 -2.35 13.16
CA ALA A 215 17.55 -1.99 13.54
C ALA A 215 18.02 -0.66 12.90
N LEU A 216 17.39 -0.16 11.86
CA LEU A 216 17.63 1.16 11.31
C LEU A 216 17.08 2.24 12.26
N LYS A 217 17.71 3.43 12.28
CA LYS A 217 17.36 4.53 13.22
C LYS A 217 16.29 5.45 12.63
N TRP A 218 15.14 4.89 12.26
CA TRP A 218 13.99 5.65 11.78
C TRP A 218 12.96 5.88 12.89
N GLU A 219 12.08 6.87 12.70
CA GLU A 219 11.01 7.23 13.62
C GLU A 219 9.63 7.14 12.97
N ARG A 220 9.53 7.42 11.66
CA ARG A 220 8.27 7.43 10.92
C ARG A 220 8.37 6.57 9.67
N GLN A 221 7.27 5.91 9.33
CA GLN A 221 7.15 5.13 8.10
C GLN A 221 6.11 5.75 7.18
N ILE A 222 6.45 5.92 5.92
CA ILE A 222 5.48 6.15 4.85
C ILE A 222 5.21 4.79 4.21
N PRO A 223 3.96 4.28 4.22
CA PRO A 223 3.61 3.01 3.59
C PRO A 223 3.29 3.19 2.11
N GLY A 224 3.25 2.09 1.32
CA GLY A 224 2.84 2.11 -0.09
C GLY A 224 1.34 2.28 -0.29
N HIS A 225 0.55 1.94 0.71
CA HIS A 225 -0.89 2.20 0.81
C HIS A 225 -1.17 3.09 2.00
N PRO A 226 -2.09 4.09 1.89
CA PRO A 226 -2.40 4.97 3.01
C PRO A 226 -2.76 4.19 4.28
N GLY A 227 -2.13 4.53 5.39
CA GLY A 227 -2.49 3.98 6.69
C GLY A 227 -3.89 4.41 7.14
N PRO A 228 -4.42 3.83 8.22
CA PRO A 228 -5.71 4.21 8.79
C PRO A 228 -5.79 5.72 9.03
N GLY A 229 -6.85 6.37 8.48
CA GLY A 229 -6.99 7.83 8.56
C GLY A 229 -5.91 8.63 7.82
N GLY A 230 -5.10 7.99 6.96
CA GLY A 230 -4.01 8.65 6.23
C GLY A 230 -2.75 8.91 7.07
N ARG A 231 -2.67 8.37 8.30
CA ARG A 231 -1.52 8.54 9.17
C ARG A 231 -0.26 7.85 8.66
N LEU A 232 0.88 8.35 9.07
CA LEU A 232 2.17 7.66 8.93
C LEU A 232 2.28 6.51 9.95
N GLY A 233 3.10 5.53 9.63
CA GLY A 233 3.46 4.44 10.51
C GLY A 233 4.50 4.83 11.55
N THR A 234 4.52 4.08 12.64
CA THR A 234 5.44 4.18 13.75
C THR A 234 6.26 2.87 13.88
N ARG A 235 7.29 2.90 14.70
CA ARG A 235 8.02 1.67 15.05
C ARG A 235 7.12 0.64 15.71
N GLN A 236 6.17 1.09 16.53
CA GLN A 236 5.21 0.22 17.21
C GLN A 236 4.33 -0.55 16.23
N ASP A 237 3.92 0.07 15.10
CA ASP A 237 3.17 -0.66 14.05
C ASP A 237 3.99 -1.83 13.49
N MET A 238 5.29 -1.63 13.25
CA MET A 238 6.16 -2.68 12.73
C MET A 238 6.47 -3.74 13.80
N GLU A 239 6.64 -3.36 15.05
CA GLU A 239 6.81 -4.27 16.18
C GLU A 239 5.54 -5.13 16.39
N GLN A 240 4.35 -4.54 16.25
CA GLN A 240 3.09 -5.28 16.31
C GLN A 240 2.97 -6.31 15.16
N GLN A 241 3.32 -5.93 13.93
CA GLN A 241 3.31 -6.89 12.83
C GLN A 241 4.33 -8.01 13.04
N LEU A 242 5.53 -7.70 13.53
CA LEU A 242 6.54 -8.71 13.86
C LEU A 242 6.02 -9.67 14.93
N ALA A 243 5.39 -9.16 15.99
CA ALA A 243 4.80 -9.99 17.04
C ALA A 243 3.69 -10.91 16.49
N PHE A 244 2.81 -10.37 15.64
CA PHE A 244 1.78 -11.16 14.95
C PHE A 244 2.40 -12.28 14.09
N MET A 245 3.39 -11.95 13.25
CA MET A 245 4.03 -12.94 12.36
C MET A 245 4.78 -14.03 13.13
N THR A 246 5.45 -13.67 14.22
CA THR A 246 6.14 -14.64 15.07
C THR A 246 5.14 -15.60 15.73
N ALA A 247 4.06 -15.06 16.31
CA ALA A 247 3.02 -15.90 16.91
C ALA A 247 2.33 -16.80 15.85
N LEU A 248 2.04 -16.26 14.67
CA LEU A 248 1.49 -17.03 13.55
C LEU A 248 2.43 -18.15 13.13
N SER A 249 3.72 -17.86 13.00
CA SER A 249 4.74 -18.84 12.61
C SER A 249 4.82 -19.99 13.61
N ASP A 250 4.83 -19.68 14.91
CA ASP A 250 4.90 -20.66 15.99
C ASP A 250 3.65 -21.56 16.01
N GLU A 251 2.45 -21.00 15.96
CA GLU A 251 1.21 -21.76 16.01
C GLU A 251 0.99 -22.60 14.73
N VAL A 252 1.27 -22.05 13.55
CA VAL A 252 1.14 -22.81 12.31
C VAL A 252 2.22 -23.90 12.22
N LYS A 253 3.44 -23.67 12.75
CA LYS A 253 4.46 -24.71 12.80
C LYS A 253 3.99 -25.89 13.68
N LYS A 254 3.41 -25.62 14.85
CA LYS A 254 2.82 -26.69 15.71
C LYS A 254 1.72 -27.45 14.96
N ALA A 255 0.83 -26.76 14.25
CA ALA A 255 -0.21 -27.38 13.44
C ALA A 255 0.38 -28.23 12.31
N SER A 256 1.45 -27.74 11.65
CA SER A 256 2.17 -28.50 10.62
C SER A 256 2.82 -29.76 11.16
N ASP A 257 3.53 -29.66 12.29
CA ASP A 257 4.18 -30.82 12.95
C ASP A 257 3.15 -31.89 13.38
N ALA A 258 1.91 -31.46 13.69
CA ALA A 258 0.77 -32.33 14.00
C ALA A 258 0.00 -32.84 12.74
N GLY A 259 0.45 -32.52 11.53
CA GLY A 259 -0.22 -32.92 10.27
C GLY A 259 -1.55 -32.23 10.01
N LYS A 260 -1.82 -31.05 10.63
CA LYS A 260 -3.10 -30.36 10.59
C LYS A 260 -3.18 -29.20 9.60
N CYS A 261 -2.12 -28.93 8.84
CA CYS A 261 -2.13 -27.91 7.78
C CYS A 261 -3.17 -28.22 6.69
N PHE A 262 -3.73 -27.18 6.10
CA PHE A 262 -4.68 -27.15 4.97
C PHE A 262 -6.10 -27.63 5.25
N SER A 263 -6.43 -28.09 6.45
CA SER A 263 -7.79 -28.47 6.80
C SER A 263 -8.16 -27.98 8.21
N PRO A 264 -7.67 -28.58 9.33
CA PRO A 264 -8.05 -28.10 10.66
C PRO A 264 -7.39 -26.79 11.06
N ALA A 265 -6.16 -26.47 10.57
CA ALA A 265 -5.37 -25.35 11.04
C ALA A 265 -6.07 -23.98 10.92
N ASP A 266 -6.83 -23.77 9.87
CA ASP A 266 -7.61 -22.54 9.65
C ASP A 266 -8.71 -22.31 10.69
N LYS A 267 -9.10 -23.34 11.43
CA LYS A 267 -10.09 -23.30 12.50
C LYS A 267 -9.47 -23.37 13.89
N GLU A 268 -8.31 -24.00 14.01
CA GLU A 268 -7.64 -24.23 15.29
C GLU A 268 -6.67 -23.10 15.68
N VAL A 269 -6.01 -22.48 14.68
CA VAL A 269 -5.10 -21.35 14.93
C VAL A 269 -5.91 -20.06 15.00
N THR A 270 -6.13 -19.53 16.20
CA THR A 270 -7.05 -18.41 16.39
C THR A 270 -6.39 -17.06 16.66
N LEU A 271 -5.23 -17.01 17.29
CA LEU A 271 -4.43 -15.80 17.57
C LEU A 271 -5.24 -14.62 18.14
N GLN A 272 -6.17 -14.88 19.06
CA GLN A 272 -7.14 -13.91 19.59
C GLN A 272 -6.52 -12.63 20.17
N GLN A 273 -5.29 -12.70 20.66
CA GLN A 273 -4.53 -11.54 21.16
C GLN A 273 -4.30 -10.46 20.09
N PHE A 274 -4.49 -10.78 18.81
CA PHE A 274 -4.37 -9.86 17.68
C PHE A 274 -5.72 -9.51 17.03
N SER A 275 -6.85 -9.91 17.61
CA SER A 275 -8.19 -9.71 17.02
C SER A 275 -8.57 -8.24 16.79
N THR A 276 -7.90 -7.30 17.44
CA THR A 276 -8.09 -5.86 17.23
C THR A 276 -7.35 -5.30 16.01
N MET A 277 -6.46 -6.09 15.38
CA MET A 277 -5.78 -5.64 14.17
C MET A 277 -6.77 -5.56 12.99
N THR A 278 -6.65 -4.50 12.21
CA THR A 278 -7.52 -4.29 11.04
C THR A 278 -7.45 -5.48 10.08
N GLY A 279 -8.61 -5.97 9.67
CA GLY A 279 -8.72 -7.09 8.72
C GLY A 279 -8.37 -8.47 9.32
N PHE A 280 -8.29 -8.60 10.65
CA PHE A 280 -7.90 -9.84 11.32
C PHE A 280 -8.72 -11.04 10.84
N GLU A 281 -10.03 -11.03 11.01
CA GLU A 281 -10.90 -12.16 10.64
C GLU A 281 -10.84 -12.48 9.13
N ALA A 282 -10.82 -11.45 8.30
CA ALA A 282 -10.81 -11.62 6.84
C ALA A 282 -9.48 -12.16 6.31
N ASN A 283 -8.36 -11.82 6.94
CA ASN A 283 -7.02 -12.12 6.42
C ASN A 283 -6.31 -13.25 7.17
N LEU A 284 -6.65 -13.54 8.42
CA LEU A 284 -6.00 -14.62 9.20
C LEU A 284 -5.99 -15.96 8.46
N PRO A 285 -7.09 -16.44 7.85
CA PRO A 285 -7.08 -17.73 7.13
C PRO A 285 -6.07 -17.79 5.98
N TRP A 286 -5.87 -16.68 5.26
CA TRP A 286 -4.88 -16.58 4.16
C TRP A 286 -3.45 -16.59 4.68
N ASN A 287 -3.21 -15.96 5.81
CA ASN A 287 -1.92 -16.00 6.49
C ASN A 287 -1.62 -17.43 6.97
N ILE A 288 -2.57 -18.10 7.64
CA ILE A 288 -2.43 -19.49 8.06
C ILE A 288 -2.11 -20.39 6.86
N HIS A 289 -2.87 -20.26 5.77
CA HIS A 289 -2.65 -21.05 4.55
C HIS A 289 -1.25 -20.83 3.96
N ARG A 290 -0.75 -19.57 3.93
CA ARG A 290 0.60 -19.27 3.44
C ARG A 290 1.68 -19.88 4.34
N TRP A 291 1.53 -19.78 5.66
CA TRP A 291 2.47 -20.38 6.63
C TRP A 291 2.40 -21.90 6.62
N CYS A 292 1.23 -22.49 6.40
CA CYS A 292 1.11 -23.94 6.15
C CYS A 292 1.83 -24.38 4.86
N SER A 293 1.78 -23.56 3.81
CA SER A 293 2.56 -23.86 2.59
C SER A 293 4.05 -23.83 2.86
N TYR A 294 4.51 -22.94 3.70
CA TYR A 294 5.90 -22.84 4.11
C TYR A 294 6.32 -24.01 5.01
N TRP A 295 5.67 -24.20 6.15
CA TRP A 295 6.06 -25.22 7.13
C TRP A 295 5.73 -26.65 6.69
N GLY A 296 4.60 -26.85 6.04
CA GLY A 296 4.11 -28.19 5.67
C GLY A 296 4.55 -28.67 4.29
N ARG A 297 5.03 -27.76 3.40
CA ARG A 297 5.43 -28.12 2.04
C ARG A 297 6.79 -27.56 1.61
N GLY A 298 7.39 -26.67 2.38
CA GLY A 298 8.69 -26.05 2.07
C GLY A 298 8.64 -25.04 0.92
N ILE A 299 7.48 -24.38 0.66
CA ILE A 299 7.30 -23.44 -0.46
C ILE A 299 6.74 -22.10 -0.01
#